data_660ecdd5b39f51dc583ddb50e7672e71
#
_entry.id   660ecdd5b39f51dc583ddb50e7672e71
#
_cell.length_a   1.000
_cell.length_b   1.000
_cell.length_c   1.000
_cell.angle_alpha   90.00
_cell.angle_beta   90.00
_cell.angle_gamma   90.00
#
_symmetry.space_group_name_H-M   'P 1'
#
loop_
_entity.id
_entity.type
_entity.pdbx_description
1 polymer ?
#
loop_
_entity_poly.entity_id
_entity_poly.type
_entity_poly.pdbx_seq_one_letter_code
_entity_poly.pdbx_strand_id
1 'polypeptide(L)'
;MIKKVAKVLKGRKIVEGIAEGEALVTRDPISFMGSINPKTGYVIERGHEIEGQCLKGKILVFPSAKGSTGGSYMLYDLVRNGVGPAGIVNAEADSVVVIGAIVADLPMVDRINIAEIETGD
;
A
#
# COMPACT_ATOMS: atom_id res chain seq x y z
N MET A 1 -10.43 15.05 -21.57
CA MET A 1 -10.81 14.82 -20.17
C MET A 1 -9.79 15.48 -19.27
N ILE A 2 -10.23 16.36 -18.41
CA ILE A 2 -9.37 17.08 -17.49
C ILE A 2 -9.21 16.27 -16.22
N LYS A 3 -7.99 15.90 -15.88
CA LYS A 3 -7.70 15.28 -14.59
C LYS A 3 -7.56 16.34 -13.52
N LYS A 4 -8.30 16.19 -12.44
CA LYS A 4 -8.13 17.02 -11.27
C LYS A 4 -7.16 16.34 -10.31
N VAL A 5 -6.17 17.09 -9.85
CA VAL A 5 -5.38 16.69 -8.71
C VAL A 5 -6.15 17.12 -7.47
N ALA A 6 -6.75 16.17 -6.76
CA ALA A 6 -7.58 16.45 -5.60
C ALA A 6 -6.76 16.89 -4.39
N LYS A 7 -5.58 16.29 -4.20
CA LYS A 7 -4.70 16.58 -3.05
C LYS A 7 -3.25 16.44 -3.42
N VAL A 8 -2.42 17.30 -2.86
CA VAL A 8 -0.95 17.18 -2.92
C VAL A 8 -0.43 17.16 -1.49
N LEU A 9 0.21 16.06 -1.12
CA LEU A 9 0.83 15.88 0.19
C LEU A 9 2.31 15.62 -0.02
N LYS A 10 3.12 16.14 0.89
CA LYS A 10 4.57 15.93 0.85
C LYS A 10 5.01 15.02 1.99
N GLY A 11 5.83 14.05 1.65
CA GLY A 11 6.42 13.14 2.60
C GLY A 11 7.85 12.80 2.25
N ARG A 12 8.39 11.78 2.89
CA ARG A 12 9.73 11.29 2.60
C ARG A 12 9.66 10.24 1.50
N LYS A 13 10.40 10.46 0.43
CA LYS A 13 10.49 9.49 -0.67
C LYS A 13 11.32 8.28 -0.24
N ILE A 14 10.72 7.10 -0.32
CA ILE A 14 11.38 5.83 -0.01
C ILE A 14 11.80 5.11 -1.29
N VAL A 15 10.87 4.94 -2.23
CA VAL A 15 11.15 4.36 -3.54
C VAL A 15 10.64 5.33 -4.59
N GLU A 16 11.54 5.73 -5.48
CA GLU A 16 11.25 6.69 -6.52
C GLU A 16 10.36 6.09 -7.60
N GLY A 17 9.51 6.93 -8.19
CA GLY A 17 8.65 6.51 -9.28
C GLY A 17 7.38 7.33 -9.33
N ILE A 18 6.55 7.03 -10.32
CA ILE A 18 5.24 7.67 -10.49
C ILE A 18 4.19 6.57 -10.49
N ALA A 19 3.16 6.77 -9.70
CA ALA A 19 2.03 5.85 -9.63
C ALA A 19 0.72 6.65 -9.60
N GLU A 20 -0.30 6.10 -10.25
CA GLU A 20 -1.64 6.68 -10.25
C GLU A 20 -2.66 5.59 -9.92
N GLY A 21 -3.69 5.96 -9.20
CA GLY A 21 -4.78 5.07 -8.83
C GLY A 21 -5.65 5.68 -7.76
N GLU A 22 -6.79 5.07 -7.54
CA GLU A 22 -7.62 5.44 -6.39
C GLU A 22 -6.93 5.06 -5.10
N ALA A 23 -7.06 5.91 -4.10
CA ALA A 23 -6.58 5.60 -2.76
C ALA A 23 -7.47 4.54 -2.12
N LEU A 24 -6.85 3.53 -1.52
CA LEU A 24 -7.50 2.59 -0.62
C LEU A 24 -6.88 2.82 0.76
N VAL A 25 -7.64 3.42 1.65
CA VAL A 25 -7.15 3.91 2.94
C VAL A 25 -7.61 3.02 4.07
N THR A 26 -6.71 2.66 4.95
CA THR A 26 -7.04 2.02 6.21
C THR A 26 -6.23 2.65 7.34
N ARG A 27 -6.82 2.64 8.54
CA ARG A 27 -6.15 3.03 9.77
C ARG A 27 -5.57 1.83 10.51
N ASP A 28 -5.87 0.62 10.03
CA ASP A 28 -5.31 -0.60 10.58
C ASP A 28 -3.95 -0.89 9.95
N PRO A 29 -2.99 -1.37 10.72
CA PRO A 29 -1.75 -1.89 10.15
C PRO A 29 -2.03 -3.07 9.22
N ILE A 30 -1.14 -3.31 8.27
CA ILE A 30 -1.27 -4.42 7.32
C ILE A 30 -0.12 -5.40 7.51
N SER A 31 -0.45 -6.69 7.59
CA SER A 31 0.50 -7.77 7.46
C SER A 31 0.39 -8.35 6.06
N PHE A 32 1.39 -8.14 5.22
CA PHE A 32 1.37 -8.72 3.88
C PHE A 32 1.45 -10.24 3.92
N MET A 33 1.96 -10.78 5.02
CA MET A 33 1.95 -12.23 5.24
C MET A 33 0.74 -12.61 6.09
N GLY A 34 -0.34 -13.00 5.44
CA GLY A 34 -1.55 -13.49 6.12
C GLY A 34 -2.77 -12.59 5.97
N SER A 35 -2.59 -11.28 5.80
CA SER A 35 -3.73 -10.37 5.63
C SER A 35 -4.23 -10.29 4.19
N ILE A 36 -3.37 -10.62 3.22
CA ILE A 36 -3.65 -10.42 1.79
C ILE A 36 -3.47 -11.75 1.07
N ASN A 37 -4.42 -12.09 0.18
CA ASN A 37 -4.26 -13.24 -0.69
C ASN A 37 -3.30 -12.87 -1.83
N PRO A 38 -2.11 -13.50 -1.93
CA PRO A 38 -1.10 -13.10 -2.92
C PRO A 38 -1.50 -13.40 -4.37
N LYS A 39 -2.50 -14.24 -4.59
CA LYS A 39 -2.96 -14.58 -5.94
C LYS A 39 -4.05 -13.64 -6.44
N THR A 40 -4.84 -13.08 -5.53
CA THR A 40 -6.00 -12.26 -5.89
C THR A 40 -5.85 -10.80 -5.53
N GLY A 41 -5.00 -10.47 -4.56
CA GLY A 41 -4.83 -9.11 -4.04
C GLY A 41 -5.93 -8.67 -3.09
N TYR A 42 -6.83 -9.56 -2.70
CA TYR A 42 -7.90 -9.23 -1.75
C TYR A 42 -7.44 -9.32 -0.31
N VAL A 43 -7.93 -8.41 0.50
CA VAL A 43 -7.71 -8.43 1.95
C VAL A 43 -8.60 -9.50 2.55
N ILE A 44 -7.98 -10.50 3.18
CA ILE A 44 -8.66 -11.67 3.74
C ILE A 44 -8.63 -11.72 5.27
N GLU A 45 -7.94 -10.79 5.91
CA GLU A 45 -7.88 -10.75 7.38
C GLU A 45 -9.24 -10.38 7.94
N ARG A 46 -9.80 -11.26 8.78
CA ARG A 46 -11.10 -11.02 9.43
C ARG A 46 -11.03 -9.85 10.40
N GLY A 47 -12.00 -8.96 10.31
CA GLY A 47 -12.09 -7.79 11.17
C GLY A 47 -11.20 -6.63 10.76
N HIS A 48 -10.42 -6.78 9.68
CA HIS A 48 -9.64 -5.66 9.16
C HIS A 48 -10.57 -4.63 8.55
N GLU A 49 -10.24 -3.34 8.70
CA GLU A 49 -11.07 -2.24 8.19
C GLU A 49 -11.38 -2.36 6.70
N ILE A 50 -10.44 -2.86 5.91
CA ILE A 50 -10.61 -3.03 4.47
C ILE A 50 -10.76 -4.50 4.03
N GLU A 51 -11.25 -5.33 4.93
CA GLU A 51 -11.54 -6.74 4.59
C GLU A 51 -12.46 -6.82 3.36
N GLY A 52 -12.11 -7.70 2.42
CA GLY A 52 -12.87 -7.89 1.19
C GLY A 52 -12.54 -6.92 0.07
N GLN A 53 -11.68 -5.94 0.31
CA GLN A 53 -11.22 -5.00 -0.72
C GLN A 53 -10.02 -5.56 -1.47
N CYS A 54 -9.88 -5.18 -2.74
CA CYS A 54 -8.76 -5.59 -3.58
C CYS A 54 -7.74 -4.47 -3.68
N LEU A 55 -6.45 -4.81 -3.52
CA LEU A 55 -5.35 -3.84 -3.61
C LEU A 55 -4.96 -3.47 -5.04
N LYS A 56 -5.36 -4.29 -6.01
CA LYS A 56 -4.87 -4.19 -7.38
C LYS A 56 -5.04 -2.80 -7.97
N GLY A 57 -3.95 -2.20 -8.38
CA GLY A 57 -3.93 -0.88 -9.02
C GLY A 57 -4.28 0.29 -8.11
N LYS A 58 -4.44 0.05 -6.82
CA LYS A 58 -4.76 1.11 -5.85
C LYS A 58 -3.49 1.76 -5.30
N ILE A 59 -3.62 2.98 -4.84
CA ILE A 59 -2.61 3.59 -3.97
C ILE A 59 -2.98 3.17 -2.54
N LEU A 60 -2.21 2.27 -1.98
CA LEU A 60 -2.49 1.72 -0.66
C LEU A 60 -1.96 2.65 0.42
N VAL A 61 -2.87 3.13 1.27
CA VAL A 61 -2.58 4.10 2.33
C VAL A 61 -2.85 3.44 3.67
N PHE A 62 -1.82 3.28 4.49
CA PHE A 62 -1.95 2.62 5.80
C PHE A 62 -0.85 3.12 6.74
N PRO A 63 -1.02 2.92 8.07
CA PRO A 63 -0.05 3.47 9.03
C PRO A 63 1.34 2.86 8.88
N SER A 64 1.41 1.53 8.97
CA SER A 64 2.66 0.77 8.91
C SER A 64 2.32 -0.71 8.73
N ALA A 65 3.33 -1.52 8.40
CA ALA A 65 3.14 -2.96 8.39
C ALA A 65 3.19 -3.54 9.81
N LYS A 66 2.64 -4.72 9.95
CA LYS A 66 2.75 -5.55 11.14
C LYS A 66 3.12 -6.97 10.69
N GLY A 67 3.60 -7.77 11.63
CA GLY A 67 3.89 -9.19 11.38
C GLY A 67 5.34 -9.46 11.02
N SER A 68 5.58 -10.61 10.40
CA SER A 68 6.91 -11.14 10.18
C SER A 68 7.62 -10.55 8.97
N THR A 69 8.93 -10.75 8.90
CA THR A 69 9.78 -10.36 7.78
C THR A 69 9.38 -11.00 6.45
N GLY A 70 8.65 -12.11 6.49
CA GLY A 70 8.09 -12.72 5.28
C GLY A 70 7.15 -11.82 4.49
N GLY A 71 6.62 -10.76 5.12
CA GLY A 71 5.77 -9.78 4.45
C GLY A 71 6.43 -9.09 3.26
N SER A 72 7.76 -8.93 3.28
CA SER A 72 8.50 -8.36 2.14
C SER A 72 8.36 -9.22 0.90
N TYR A 73 8.49 -10.53 1.06
CA TYR A 73 8.32 -11.46 -0.06
C TYR A 73 6.89 -11.48 -0.58
N MET A 74 5.92 -11.41 0.34
CA MET A 74 4.50 -11.42 -0.05
C MET A 74 4.14 -10.16 -0.84
N LEU A 75 4.68 -9.01 -0.47
CA LEU A 75 4.47 -7.78 -1.24
C LEU A 75 5.07 -7.93 -2.64
N TYR A 76 6.27 -8.49 -2.75
CA TYR A 76 6.89 -8.77 -4.03
C TYR A 76 6.03 -9.72 -4.88
N ASP A 77 5.52 -10.80 -4.28
CA ASP A 77 4.65 -11.76 -4.97
C ASP A 77 3.36 -11.11 -5.47
N LEU A 78 2.74 -10.24 -4.69
CA LEU A 78 1.56 -9.49 -5.11
C LEU A 78 1.83 -8.69 -6.38
N VAL A 79 2.92 -7.95 -6.40
CA VAL A 79 3.30 -7.12 -7.54
C VAL A 79 3.61 -8.01 -8.75
N ARG A 80 4.37 -9.07 -8.54
CA ARG A 80 4.74 -10.01 -9.60
C ARG A 80 3.52 -10.71 -10.19
N ASN A 81 2.53 -11.04 -9.37
CA ASN A 81 1.29 -11.67 -9.82
C ASN A 81 0.33 -10.67 -10.52
N GLY A 82 0.68 -9.40 -10.58
CA GLY A 82 -0.15 -8.38 -11.21
C GLY A 82 -1.35 -7.95 -10.39
N VAL A 83 -1.38 -8.26 -9.10
CA VAL A 83 -2.50 -7.95 -8.19
C VAL A 83 -2.08 -7.04 -7.03
N GLY A 84 -0.87 -6.49 -7.09
CA GLY A 84 -0.38 -5.58 -6.08
C GLY A 84 -0.87 -4.15 -6.26
N PRO A 85 -0.63 -3.31 -5.25
CA PRO A 85 -0.96 -1.89 -5.34
C PRO A 85 -0.08 -1.19 -6.38
N ALA A 86 -0.52 -0.05 -6.86
CA ALA A 86 0.26 0.79 -7.77
C ALA A 86 1.32 1.60 -7.03
N GLY A 87 1.09 1.89 -5.76
CA GLY A 87 2.02 2.61 -4.91
C GLY A 87 1.63 2.48 -3.45
N ILE A 88 2.52 2.89 -2.56
CA ILE A 88 2.32 2.82 -1.11
C ILE A 88 2.54 4.18 -0.47
N VAL A 89 1.64 4.53 0.44
CA VAL A 89 1.73 5.72 1.29
C VAL A 89 1.61 5.26 2.74
N ASN A 90 2.62 5.54 3.54
CA ASN A 90 2.62 5.20 4.96
C ASN A 90 2.69 6.45 5.84
N ALA A 91 2.13 6.35 7.04
CA ALA A 91 2.39 7.33 8.10
C ALA A 91 3.85 7.24 8.53
N GLU A 92 4.33 6.03 8.78
CA GLU A 92 5.74 5.74 9.10
C GLU A 92 6.11 4.40 8.50
N ALA A 93 7.08 4.39 7.59
CA ALA A 93 7.52 3.15 6.96
C ALA A 93 8.33 2.30 7.93
N ASP A 94 8.14 0.98 7.84
CA ASP A 94 9.00 0.03 8.53
C ASP A 94 9.86 -0.74 7.53
N SER A 95 10.83 -1.48 8.06
CA SER A 95 11.80 -2.18 7.23
C SER A 95 11.17 -3.26 6.33
N VAL A 96 10.09 -3.90 6.79
CA VAL A 96 9.42 -4.96 6.02
C VAL A 96 8.84 -4.38 4.73
N VAL A 97 8.10 -3.28 4.84
CA VAL A 97 7.49 -2.64 3.67
C VAL A 97 8.55 -2.01 2.77
N VAL A 98 9.55 -1.35 3.37
CA VAL A 98 10.62 -0.71 2.61
C VAL A 98 11.36 -1.72 1.74
N ILE A 99 11.77 -2.85 2.32
CA ILE A 99 12.47 -3.89 1.58
C ILE A 99 11.58 -4.45 0.47
N GLY A 100 10.32 -4.75 0.79
CA GLY A 100 9.38 -5.26 -0.20
C GLY A 100 9.15 -4.29 -1.36
N ALA A 101 9.00 -3.00 -1.07
CA ALA A 101 8.81 -1.98 -2.09
C ALA A 101 10.06 -1.80 -2.97
N ILE A 102 11.25 -1.85 -2.38
CA ILE A 102 12.50 -1.76 -3.13
C ILE A 102 12.62 -2.94 -4.10
N VAL A 103 12.42 -4.16 -3.61
CA VAL A 103 12.55 -5.38 -4.41
C VAL A 103 11.50 -5.42 -5.53
N ALA A 104 10.29 -4.96 -5.24
CA ALA A 104 9.19 -4.95 -6.21
C ALA A 104 9.21 -3.72 -7.13
N ASP A 105 10.13 -2.79 -6.92
CA ASP A 105 10.20 -1.51 -7.64
C ASP A 105 8.87 -0.76 -7.55
N LEU A 106 8.31 -0.71 -6.36
CA LEU A 106 7.00 -0.13 -6.09
C LEU A 106 7.17 1.27 -5.51
N PRO A 107 6.63 2.32 -6.17
CA PRO A 107 6.75 3.68 -5.64
C PRO A 107 6.18 3.79 -4.23
N MET A 108 6.92 4.44 -3.33
CA MET A 108 6.57 4.51 -1.94
C MET A 108 7.02 5.81 -1.29
N VAL A 109 6.13 6.40 -0.50
CA VAL A 109 6.44 7.55 0.36
C VAL A 109 5.94 7.28 1.77
N ASP A 110 6.58 7.88 2.75
CA ASP A 110 6.10 7.86 4.14
C ASP A 110 6.13 9.25 4.76
N ARG A 111 5.89 9.33 6.06
CA ARG A 111 5.76 10.58 6.81
C ARG A 111 4.65 11.45 6.25
N ILE A 112 3.56 10.79 5.85
CA ILE A 112 2.33 11.43 5.38
C ILE A 112 1.31 11.38 6.52
N ASN A 113 0.60 12.49 6.72
CA ASN A 113 -0.57 12.45 7.59
C ASN A 113 -1.70 11.74 6.84
N ILE A 114 -1.84 10.43 7.06
CA ILE A 114 -2.80 9.62 6.33
C ILE A 114 -4.25 9.97 6.66
N ALA A 115 -4.49 10.68 7.77
CA ALA A 115 -5.83 11.16 8.11
C ALA A 115 -6.37 12.19 7.10
N GLU A 116 -5.50 12.78 6.29
CA GLU A 116 -5.90 13.73 5.25
C GLU A 116 -6.30 13.05 3.93
N ILE A 117 -6.19 11.73 3.85
CA ILE A 117 -6.52 10.97 2.64
C ILE A 117 -7.73 10.10 2.92
N GLU A 118 -8.67 10.07 1.99
CA GLU A 118 -9.85 9.23 2.07
C GLU A 118 -9.85 8.23 0.92
N THR A 119 -10.48 7.06 1.15
CA THR A 119 -10.66 6.08 0.08
C THR A 119 -11.41 6.69 -1.09
N GLY A 120 -10.87 6.48 -2.28
CA GLY A 120 -11.41 7.05 -3.51
C GLY A 120 -10.73 8.34 -3.97
N ASP A 121 -9.86 8.91 -3.11
CA ASP A 121 -9.10 10.10 -3.48
C ASP A 121 -8.18 9.91 -4.69
#